data_ea4817d7ed7495e61159e4d675df348f
#
_entry.id   ea4817d7ed7495e61159e4d675df348f
#
_cell.length_a   1.000
_cell.length_b   1.000
_cell.length_c   1.000
_cell.angle_alpha   90.00
_cell.angle_beta   90.00
_cell.angle_gamma   90.00
#
_symmetry.space_group_name_H-M   'P 1'
#
loop_
_entity.id
_entity.type
_entity.pdbx_description
1 polymer ?
#
loop_
_entity_poly.entity_id
_entity_poly.type
_entity_poly.pdbx_seq_one_letter_code
_entity_poly.pdbx_strand_id
1 'polypeptide(L)'
;MKIYILHITLFFCGLLLINSPISAQVLLPQYSVWEGFAFSNQQAVESREAEERFARFLLGMAHQTPTQQAEQIGALLAKAEQHNATARFLTLAEKYLYDPNSPYRNDEQYLLFLQYAATHQFADYTTNPRYQKHYTMVQKNRVGTPAADFPFTTQAGEEGHLYGVQSPYILLFFHDPNCEECQWVKQQLESQHAHFAQKGVQVVAVYIDDEIEAWKSASYPSAWLSVYAPEIDQQDLYNIKALPTLYLLDTQKRVLLKDVRLEEVINYLSSVSLRKITY
;
A
#
# COMPACT_ATOMS: atom_id res chain seq x y z
N MET A 1 37.44 -84.43 6.34
CA MET A 1 38.09 -83.14 6.15
C MET A 1 36.97 -82.15 5.77
N LYS A 2 36.40 -81.43 6.75
CA LYS A 2 35.28 -80.51 6.54
C LYS A 2 35.83 -79.10 6.53
N ILE A 3 35.61 -78.42 5.40
CA ILE A 3 35.98 -77.00 5.20
C ILE A 3 34.79 -76.15 5.60
N TYR A 4 34.93 -75.27 6.61
CA TYR A 4 33.97 -74.30 7.03
C TYR A 4 34.21 -72.98 6.23
N ILE A 5 33.27 -72.61 5.45
CA ILE A 5 33.27 -71.25 4.73
C ILE A 5 32.62 -70.27 5.67
N LEU A 6 33.40 -69.30 6.11
CA LEU A 6 32.95 -68.19 6.96
C LEU A 6 32.34 -67.08 6.06
N HIS A 7 31.03 -66.84 6.18
CA HIS A 7 30.37 -65.75 5.50
C HIS A 7 30.50 -64.45 6.33
N ILE A 8 31.27 -63.50 5.82
CA ILE A 8 31.35 -62.13 6.38
C ILE A 8 30.28 -61.31 5.72
N THR A 9 29.21 -61.00 6.46
CA THR A 9 28.19 -60.02 6.06
C THR A 9 28.67 -58.60 6.39
N LEU A 10 29.04 -57.84 5.35
CA LEU A 10 29.35 -56.43 5.46
C LEU A 10 28.03 -55.65 5.59
N PHE A 11 27.80 -55.07 6.77
CA PHE A 11 26.70 -54.14 7.03
C PHE A 11 27.11 -52.74 6.50
N PHE A 12 26.58 -52.39 5.33
CA PHE A 12 26.74 -51.03 4.77
C PHE A 12 25.75 -50.11 5.48
N CYS A 13 26.22 -49.36 6.47
CA CYS A 13 25.46 -48.32 7.13
C CYS A 13 25.47 -47.08 6.22
N GLY A 14 24.43 -46.94 5.37
CA GLY A 14 24.24 -45.78 4.52
C GLY A 14 23.87 -44.57 5.37
N LEU A 15 24.82 -43.65 5.55
CA LEU A 15 24.56 -42.32 6.08
C LEU A 15 23.76 -41.51 5.01
N LEU A 16 22.46 -41.47 5.17
CA LEU A 16 21.61 -40.49 4.46
C LEU A 16 21.92 -39.08 5.00
N LEU A 17 22.83 -38.39 4.32
CA LEU A 17 22.96 -36.93 4.49
C LEU A 17 21.70 -36.27 3.99
N ILE A 18 20.79 -35.94 4.91
CA ILE A 18 19.66 -35.08 4.65
C ILE A 18 20.25 -33.67 4.48
N ASN A 19 20.55 -33.32 3.23
CA ASN A 19 20.77 -31.90 2.84
C ASN A 19 19.45 -31.18 2.88
N SER A 20 19.02 -30.72 4.06
CA SER A 20 18.02 -29.66 4.15
C SER A 20 18.67 -28.39 3.62
N PRO A 21 18.07 -27.69 2.63
CA PRO A 21 18.54 -26.36 2.29
C PRO A 21 18.29 -25.49 3.52
N ILE A 22 19.35 -25.10 4.20
CA ILE A 22 19.31 -23.99 5.14
C ILE A 22 18.96 -22.77 4.30
N SER A 23 17.66 -22.46 4.21
CA SER A 23 17.23 -21.12 3.83
C SER A 23 17.92 -20.17 4.81
N ALA A 24 18.99 -19.56 4.35
CA ALA A 24 19.56 -18.41 5.03
C ALA A 24 18.48 -17.30 4.97
N GLN A 25 17.55 -17.33 5.94
CA GLN A 25 16.79 -16.15 6.28
C GLN A 25 17.83 -15.11 6.66
N VAL A 26 18.04 -14.15 5.77
CA VAL A 26 18.72 -12.91 6.11
C VAL A 26 17.82 -12.27 7.16
N LEU A 27 18.06 -12.59 8.42
CA LEU A 27 17.55 -11.87 9.57
C LEU A 27 18.15 -10.47 9.46
N LEU A 28 17.47 -9.58 8.71
CA LEU A 28 17.77 -8.17 8.79
C LEU A 28 17.65 -7.77 10.26
N PRO A 29 18.61 -7.02 10.81
CA PRO A 29 18.69 -6.75 12.25
C PRO A 29 17.64 -5.72 12.68
N GLN A 30 16.37 -6.09 12.68
CA GLN A 30 15.25 -5.18 12.96
C GLN A 30 15.03 -4.96 14.45
N TYR A 31 15.47 -5.89 15.28
CA TYR A 31 15.58 -5.65 16.73
C TYR A 31 16.57 -4.54 17.07
N SER A 32 17.51 -4.22 16.16
CA SER A 32 18.55 -3.23 16.41
C SER A 32 18.07 -1.78 16.33
N VAL A 33 16.96 -1.47 15.65
CA VAL A 33 16.51 -0.07 15.51
C VAL A 33 16.15 0.54 16.87
N TRP A 34 15.54 -0.25 17.77
CA TRP A 34 15.09 0.18 19.09
C TRP A 34 16.02 -0.29 20.21
N GLU A 35 17.15 -0.93 19.89
CA GLU A 35 18.15 -1.33 20.89
C GLU A 35 18.75 -0.10 21.56
N GLY A 36 18.81 -0.13 22.90
CA GLY A 36 19.30 1.00 23.70
C GLY A 36 18.41 2.24 23.69
N PHE A 37 17.24 2.23 23.03
CA PHE A 37 16.33 3.36 23.05
C PHE A 37 15.58 3.45 24.41
N ALA A 38 15.62 4.63 25.02
CA ALA A 38 15.05 4.86 26.36
C ALA A 38 13.55 5.22 26.28
N PHE A 39 12.67 4.22 26.09
CA PHE A 39 11.21 4.44 26.05
C PHE A 39 10.65 5.07 27.33
N SER A 40 11.28 4.86 28.48
CA SER A 40 10.88 5.47 29.76
C SER A 40 11.24 6.95 29.89
N ASN A 41 12.07 7.49 28.99
CA ASN A 41 12.47 8.88 28.98
C ASN A 41 11.60 9.68 27.98
N GLN A 42 10.69 10.51 28.48
CA GLN A 42 9.80 11.31 27.65
C GLN A 42 10.56 12.22 26.66
N GLN A 43 11.69 12.82 27.08
CA GLN A 43 12.48 13.66 26.18
C GLN A 43 13.09 12.83 25.03
N ALA A 44 13.50 11.59 25.29
CA ALA A 44 13.97 10.70 24.23
C ALA A 44 12.84 10.31 23.28
N VAL A 45 11.65 10.01 23.79
CA VAL A 45 10.46 9.66 23.01
C VAL A 45 10.03 10.80 22.07
N GLU A 46 10.10 12.05 22.54
CA GLU A 46 9.76 13.25 21.75
C GLU A 46 10.92 13.77 20.87
N SER A 47 12.08 13.16 20.96
CA SER A 47 13.27 13.61 20.27
C SER A 47 13.25 13.35 18.76
N ARG A 48 14.12 14.08 18.04
CA ARG A 48 14.42 13.83 16.63
C ARG A 48 15.01 12.42 16.41
N GLU A 49 15.77 11.90 17.38
CA GLU A 49 16.31 10.55 17.32
C GLU A 49 15.20 9.49 17.24
N ALA A 50 14.13 9.63 18.05
CA ALA A 50 12.97 8.72 17.99
C ALA A 50 12.33 8.72 16.59
N GLU A 51 12.18 9.91 16.00
CA GLU A 51 11.63 10.07 14.66
C GLU A 51 12.53 9.46 13.58
N GLU A 52 13.85 9.67 13.65
CA GLU A 52 14.82 9.08 12.72
C GLU A 52 14.86 7.53 12.85
N ARG A 53 14.76 7.01 14.07
CA ARG A 53 14.62 5.57 14.31
C ARG A 53 13.33 5.02 13.74
N PHE A 54 12.22 5.76 13.89
CA PHE A 54 10.93 5.36 13.34
C PHE A 54 10.95 5.30 11.80
N ALA A 55 11.52 6.30 11.15
CA ALA A 55 11.69 6.28 9.70
C ALA A 55 12.54 5.07 9.23
N ARG A 56 13.64 4.75 9.91
CA ARG A 56 14.44 3.55 9.63
C ARG A 56 13.67 2.25 9.88
N PHE A 57 12.82 2.23 10.92
CA PHE A 57 11.95 1.10 11.22
C PHE A 57 10.98 0.82 10.05
N LEU A 58 10.33 1.87 9.52
CA LEU A 58 9.44 1.74 8.35
C LEU A 58 10.18 1.23 7.11
N LEU A 59 11.36 1.77 6.81
CA LEU A 59 12.19 1.32 5.68
C LEU A 59 12.57 -0.15 5.81
N GLY A 60 12.90 -0.61 7.02
CA GLY A 60 13.22 -2.01 7.29
C GLY A 60 12.06 -2.97 7.05
N MET A 61 10.81 -2.47 7.07
CA MET A 61 9.62 -3.29 6.83
C MET A 61 9.22 -3.40 5.35
N ALA A 62 9.80 -2.59 4.44
CA ALA A 62 9.35 -2.48 3.06
C ALA A 62 9.32 -3.80 2.27
N HIS A 63 10.15 -4.78 2.64
CA HIS A 63 10.25 -6.10 1.97
C HIS A 63 9.71 -7.26 2.80
N GLN A 64 9.01 -6.96 3.90
CA GLN A 64 8.47 -7.98 4.78
C GLN A 64 7.04 -8.34 4.43
N THR A 65 6.66 -9.56 4.82
CA THR A 65 5.27 -9.99 4.72
C THR A 65 4.37 -9.18 5.66
N PRO A 66 3.07 -9.04 5.36
CA PRO A 66 2.14 -8.35 6.26
C PRO A 66 2.14 -8.92 7.69
N THR A 67 2.30 -10.22 7.85
CA THR A 67 2.41 -10.87 9.18
C THR A 67 3.64 -10.39 9.93
N GLN A 68 4.81 -10.38 9.29
CA GLN A 68 6.06 -9.90 9.90
C GLN A 68 5.97 -8.42 10.26
N GLN A 69 5.35 -7.59 9.40
CA GLN A 69 5.11 -6.18 9.69
C GLN A 69 4.20 -6.02 10.92
N ALA A 70 3.10 -6.77 10.99
CA ALA A 70 2.17 -6.72 12.12
C ALA A 70 2.85 -7.13 13.45
N GLU A 71 3.67 -8.18 13.45
CA GLU A 71 4.44 -8.62 14.62
C GLU A 71 5.39 -7.53 15.13
N GLN A 72 6.09 -6.85 14.21
CA GLN A 72 7.05 -5.80 14.61
C GLN A 72 6.37 -4.52 15.08
N ILE A 73 5.29 -4.10 14.42
CA ILE A 73 4.48 -2.98 14.86
C ILE A 73 3.88 -3.28 16.24
N GLY A 74 3.37 -4.50 16.43
CA GLY A 74 2.87 -4.96 17.73
C GLY A 74 3.93 -4.91 18.81
N ALA A 75 5.14 -5.38 18.54
CA ALA A 75 6.25 -5.33 19.50
C ALA A 75 6.66 -3.90 19.87
N LEU A 76 6.71 -2.98 18.88
CA LEU A 76 6.97 -1.57 19.12
C LEU A 76 5.88 -0.93 20.01
N LEU A 77 4.60 -1.12 19.65
CA LEU A 77 3.48 -0.51 20.36
C LEU A 77 3.29 -1.08 21.76
N ALA A 78 3.49 -2.39 21.96
CA ALA A 78 3.49 -3.01 23.29
C ALA A 78 4.57 -2.42 24.20
N LYS A 79 5.76 -2.15 23.65
CA LYS A 79 6.83 -1.50 24.39
C LYS A 79 6.53 -0.04 24.68
N ALA A 80 5.96 0.68 23.73
CA ALA A 80 5.51 2.06 23.91
C ALA A 80 4.41 2.18 24.99
N GLU A 81 3.46 1.23 25.01
CA GLU A 81 2.37 1.17 26.00
C GLU A 81 2.90 1.06 27.43
N GLN A 82 3.90 0.20 27.67
CA GLN A 82 4.53 0.04 29.00
C GLN A 82 5.11 1.35 29.55
N HIS A 83 5.34 2.35 28.71
CA HIS A 83 5.97 3.61 29.05
C HIS A 83 5.09 4.84 28.72
N ASN A 84 3.80 4.65 28.44
CA ASN A 84 2.86 5.72 28.06
C ASN A 84 3.32 6.56 26.84
N ALA A 85 3.94 5.89 25.86
CA ALA A 85 4.49 6.52 24.67
C ALA A 85 3.69 6.24 23.40
N THR A 86 2.52 5.58 23.48
CA THR A 86 1.70 5.15 22.32
C THR A 86 1.25 6.32 21.46
N ALA A 87 0.84 7.43 22.06
CA ALA A 87 0.42 8.64 21.35
C ALA A 87 1.49 9.12 20.36
N ARG A 88 2.74 9.14 20.79
CA ARG A 88 3.86 9.57 19.94
C ARG A 88 4.04 8.68 18.72
N PHE A 89 4.00 7.36 18.92
CA PHE A 89 4.18 6.41 17.81
C PHE A 89 2.99 6.37 16.86
N LEU A 90 1.75 6.58 17.33
CA LEU A 90 0.58 6.76 16.47
C LEU A 90 0.68 8.07 15.67
N THR A 91 1.14 9.16 16.26
CA THR A 91 1.40 10.44 15.57
C THR A 91 2.50 10.30 14.50
N LEU A 92 3.57 9.56 14.80
CA LEU A 92 4.61 9.29 13.80
C LEU A 92 4.07 8.39 12.67
N ALA A 93 3.27 7.37 13.00
CA ALA A 93 2.64 6.53 11.98
C ALA A 93 1.72 7.35 11.07
N GLU A 94 0.91 8.26 11.60
CA GLU A 94 0.10 9.19 10.82
C GLU A 94 0.96 10.06 9.92
N LYS A 95 1.98 10.74 10.48
CA LYS A 95 2.89 11.63 9.76
C LYS A 95 3.60 10.93 8.59
N TYR A 96 4.07 9.71 8.79
CA TYR A 96 4.87 9.01 7.79
C TYR A 96 4.03 8.16 6.83
N LEU A 97 2.96 7.54 7.31
CA LEU A 97 2.23 6.54 6.53
C LEU A 97 0.90 7.06 5.96
N TYR A 98 0.31 8.12 6.55
CA TYR A 98 -1.00 8.63 6.16
C TYR A 98 -0.97 10.02 5.53
N ASP A 99 -0.01 10.88 5.88
CA ASP A 99 0.13 12.21 5.25
C ASP A 99 0.35 12.04 3.73
N PRO A 100 -0.49 12.67 2.87
CA PRO A 100 -0.39 12.57 1.42
C PRO A 100 0.96 13.08 0.87
N ASN A 101 1.63 14.00 1.56
CA ASN A 101 2.93 14.52 1.18
C ASN A 101 4.10 13.62 1.60
N SER A 102 3.85 12.59 2.40
CA SER A 102 4.90 11.69 2.85
C SER A 102 5.40 10.79 1.70
N PRO A 103 6.72 10.70 1.47
CA PRO A 103 7.28 9.74 0.53
C PRO A 103 7.14 8.28 1.00
N TYR A 104 6.77 8.06 2.26
CA TYR A 104 6.59 6.74 2.88
C TYR A 104 5.11 6.36 3.02
N ARG A 105 4.16 7.16 2.50
CA ARG A 105 2.74 6.90 2.66
C ARG A 105 2.38 5.48 2.25
N ASN A 106 1.64 4.78 3.12
CA ASN A 106 1.27 3.38 2.93
C ASN A 106 0.08 3.03 3.84
N ASP A 107 -1.12 3.03 3.26
CA ASP A 107 -2.36 2.75 3.99
C ASP A 107 -2.37 1.34 4.61
N GLU A 108 -1.76 0.34 3.97
CA GLU A 108 -1.72 -1.02 4.51
C GLU A 108 -0.86 -1.12 5.76
N GLN A 109 0.30 -0.44 5.79
CA GLN A 109 1.12 -0.36 7.01
C GLN A 109 0.44 0.49 8.08
N TYR A 110 -0.16 1.62 7.72
CA TYR A 110 -0.87 2.47 8.67
C TYR A 110 -2.04 1.74 9.33
N LEU A 111 -2.77 0.94 8.56
CA LEU A 111 -3.84 0.09 9.08
C LEU A 111 -3.37 -0.83 10.20
N LEU A 112 -2.15 -1.40 10.10
CA LEU A 112 -1.61 -2.28 11.15
C LEU A 112 -1.41 -1.55 12.48
N PHE A 113 -0.93 -0.29 12.45
CA PHE A 113 -0.83 0.55 13.66
C PHE A 113 -2.21 0.82 14.28
N LEU A 114 -3.18 1.23 13.45
CA LEU A 114 -4.53 1.53 13.92
C LEU A 114 -5.26 0.29 14.42
N GLN A 115 -5.09 -0.84 13.75
CA GLN A 115 -5.69 -2.12 14.15
C GLN A 115 -5.15 -2.59 15.50
N TYR A 116 -3.84 -2.48 15.72
CA TYR A 116 -3.24 -2.81 17.00
C TYR A 116 -3.77 -1.89 18.11
N ALA A 117 -3.80 -0.57 17.87
CA ALA A 117 -4.32 0.41 18.83
C ALA A 117 -5.80 0.18 19.16
N ALA A 118 -6.62 -0.16 18.17
CA ALA A 118 -8.04 -0.49 18.35
C ALA A 118 -8.23 -1.77 19.18
N THR A 119 -7.48 -2.82 18.86
CA THR A 119 -7.56 -4.13 19.54
C THR A 119 -7.15 -4.04 21.01
N HIS A 120 -6.13 -3.24 21.31
CA HIS A 120 -5.63 -3.04 22.69
C HIS A 120 -6.31 -1.85 23.39
N GLN A 121 -7.31 -1.23 22.74
CA GLN A 121 -8.10 -0.13 23.29
C GLN A 121 -7.25 1.03 23.85
N PHE A 122 -6.19 1.39 23.13
CA PHE A 122 -5.35 2.52 23.50
C PHE A 122 -6.19 3.79 23.70
N ALA A 123 -5.98 4.51 24.81
CA ALA A 123 -6.72 5.72 25.11
C ALA A 123 -6.61 6.75 23.97
N ASP A 124 -5.42 6.92 23.42
CA ASP A 124 -5.17 7.83 22.31
C ASP A 124 -5.98 7.49 21.06
N TYR A 125 -6.23 6.21 20.80
CA TYR A 125 -7.10 5.76 19.71
C TYR A 125 -8.58 5.92 20.06
N THR A 126 -9.01 5.47 21.25
CA THR A 126 -10.44 5.41 21.61
C THR A 126 -11.05 6.78 21.83
N THR A 127 -10.26 7.77 22.30
CA THR A 127 -10.70 9.13 22.57
C THR A 127 -10.51 10.10 21.40
N ASN A 128 -9.82 9.69 20.34
CA ASN A 128 -9.54 10.54 19.19
C ASN A 128 -10.37 10.11 17.96
N PRO A 129 -11.47 10.82 17.63
CA PRO A 129 -12.31 10.49 16.48
C PRO A 129 -11.56 10.47 15.15
N ARG A 130 -10.45 11.21 15.03
CA ARG A 130 -9.60 11.24 13.84
C ARG A 130 -9.02 9.86 13.53
N TYR A 131 -8.46 9.17 14.53
CA TYR A 131 -7.93 7.81 14.31
C TYR A 131 -9.02 6.80 13.96
N GLN A 132 -10.22 6.95 14.52
CA GLN A 132 -11.36 6.11 14.16
C GLN A 132 -11.81 6.34 12.72
N LYS A 133 -11.85 7.62 12.30
CA LYS A 133 -12.12 7.97 10.89
C LYS A 133 -11.04 7.39 9.97
N HIS A 134 -9.75 7.60 10.31
CA HIS A 134 -8.64 7.03 9.52
C HIS A 134 -8.75 5.51 9.42
N TYR A 135 -9.04 4.80 10.54
CA TYR A 135 -9.22 3.35 10.53
C TYR A 135 -10.32 2.91 9.56
N THR A 136 -11.42 3.63 9.50
CA THR A 136 -12.51 3.37 8.56
C THR A 136 -12.06 3.62 7.12
N MET A 137 -11.39 4.74 6.86
CA MET A 137 -11.01 5.16 5.51
C MET A 137 -9.90 4.29 4.90
N VAL A 138 -8.87 3.90 5.67
CA VAL A 138 -7.78 3.06 5.15
C VAL A 138 -8.24 1.65 4.78
N GLN A 139 -9.34 1.16 5.36
CA GLN A 139 -9.93 -0.13 5.02
C GLN A 139 -10.71 -0.12 3.68
N LYS A 140 -11.01 1.06 3.11
CA LYS A 140 -11.70 1.16 1.84
C LYS A 140 -10.74 0.87 0.69
N ASN A 141 -11.21 0.09 -0.27
CA ASN A 141 -10.48 -0.20 -1.51
C ASN A 141 -9.05 -0.70 -1.24
N ARG A 142 -8.90 -1.70 -0.36
CA ARG A 142 -7.60 -2.28 -0.04
C ARG A 142 -7.01 -3.04 -1.23
N VAL A 143 -5.70 -3.08 -1.29
CA VAL A 143 -4.98 -3.89 -2.30
C VAL A 143 -5.44 -5.35 -2.24
N GLY A 144 -5.78 -5.93 -3.40
CA GLY A 144 -6.33 -7.28 -3.54
C GLY A 144 -7.84 -7.40 -3.37
N THR A 145 -8.55 -6.36 -2.91
CA THR A 145 -10.02 -6.37 -2.80
C THR A 145 -10.68 -5.69 -4.00
N PRO A 146 -11.97 -5.98 -4.30
CA PRO A 146 -12.72 -5.22 -5.28
C PRO A 146 -12.81 -3.74 -4.89
N ALA A 147 -12.57 -2.84 -5.84
CA ALA A 147 -12.81 -1.42 -5.67
C ALA A 147 -14.32 -1.13 -5.54
N ALA A 148 -14.69 -0.12 -4.76
CA ALA A 148 -16.06 0.34 -4.70
C ALA A 148 -16.54 0.78 -6.09
N ASP A 149 -17.70 0.31 -6.54
CA ASP A 149 -18.35 0.81 -7.74
C ASP A 149 -18.90 2.22 -7.48
N PHE A 150 -18.94 3.04 -8.50
CA PHE A 150 -19.54 4.37 -8.44
C PHE A 150 -20.19 4.74 -9.79
N PRO A 151 -21.33 5.44 -9.77
CA PRO A 151 -21.91 6.01 -10.96
C PRO A 151 -21.11 7.24 -11.39
N PHE A 152 -21.17 7.55 -12.67
CA PHE A 152 -20.55 8.74 -13.23
C PHE A 152 -21.31 9.27 -14.44
N THR A 153 -21.04 10.54 -14.79
CA THR A 153 -21.47 11.16 -16.04
C THR A 153 -20.22 11.59 -16.83
N THR A 154 -20.20 11.32 -18.15
CA THR A 154 -19.13 11.80 -19.06
C THR A 154 -19.33 13.26 -19.42
N GLN A 155 -18.29 13.92 -20.00
CA GLN A 155 -18.44 15.29 -20.52
C GLN A 155 -19.49 15.39 -21.65
N ALA A 156 -19.79 14.30 -22.35
CA ALA A 156 -20.87 14.21 -23.34
C ALA A 156 -22.27 14.04 -22.74
N GLY A 157 -22.38 13.89 -21.41
CA GLY A 157 -23.64 13.66 -20.72
C GLY A 157 -24.08 12.19 -20.67
N GLU A 158 -23.22 11.25 -21.04
CA GLU A 158 -23.51 9.82 -20.95
C GLU A 158 -23.34 9.32 -19.52
N GLU A 159 -24.30 8.55 -19.04
CA GLU A 159 -24.25 7.94 -17.73
C GLU A 159 -23.56 6.55 -17.79
N GLY A 160 -22.83 6.22 -16.73
CA GLY A 160 -22.17 4.95 -16.59
C GLY A 160 -21.78 4.65 -15.15
N HIS A 161 -21.04 3.58 -14.94
CA HIS A 161 -20.47 3.24 -13.65
C HIS A 161 -19.13 2.52 -13.82
N LEU A 162 -18.27 2.54 -12.81
CA LEU A 162 -16.91 2.00 -12.88
C LEU A 162 -16.89 0.54 -13.39
N TYR A 163 -17.80 -0.32 -12.90
CA TYR A 163 -17.83 -1.72 -13.28
C TYR A 163 -18.23 -1.96 -14.75
N GLY A 164 -18.87 -0.96 -15.39
CA GLY A 164 -19.14 -0.96 -16.82
C GLY A 164 -17.91 -0.72 -17.70
N VAL A 165 -16.84 -0.14 -17.17
CA VAL A 165 -15.60 0.12 -17.93
C VAL A 165 -14.85 -1.18 -18.18
N GLN A 166 -14.65 -1.55 -19.46
CA GLN A 166 -13.97 -2.79 -19.87
C GLN A 166 -12.54 -2.51 -20.31
N SER A 167 -11.55 -2.98 -19.54
CA SER A 167 -10.13 -2.89 -19.89
C SER A 167 -9.31 -3.89 -19.09
N PRO A 168 -8.16 -4.39 -19.59
CA PRO A 168 -7.22 -5.21 -18.83
C PRO A 168 -6.75 -4.53 -17.54
N TYR A 169 -6.49 -3.23 -17.61
CA TYR A 169 -6.16 -2.39 -16.45
C TYR A 169 -6.96 -1.09 -16.52
N ILE A 170 -7.37 -0.59 -15.36
CA ILE A 170 -7.99 0.72 -15.22
C ILE A 170 -7.14 1.56 -14.28
N LEU A 171 -6.70 2.71 -14.75
CA LEU A 171 -6.02 3.70 -13.92
C LEU A 171 -7.01 4.80 -13.56
N LEU A 172 -7.50 4.79 -12.31
CA LEU A 172 -8.28 5.88 -11.76
C LEU A 172 -7.33 7.03 -11.42
N PHE A 173 -7.57 8.19 -12.00
CA PHE A 173 -6.86 9.43 -11.75
C PHE A 173 -7.85 10.43 -11.15
N PHE A 174 -7.91 10.48 -9.82
CA PHE A 174 -8.69 11.50 -9.09
C PHE A 174 -7.93 12.81 -9.14
N HIS A 175 -8.59 13.84 -9.64
CA HIS A 175 -7.92 15.11 -9.92
C HIS A 175 -8.88 16.29 -9.89
N ASP A 176 -8.32 17.50 -9.82
CA ASP A 176 -8.98 18.76 -10.07
C ASP A 176 -8.27 19.48 -11.24
N PRO A 177 -9.00 19.96 -12.27
CA PRO A 177 -8.42 20.73 -13.36
C PRO A 177 -7.66 21.99 -12.93
N ASN A 178 -8.01 22.59 -11.79
CA ASN A 178 -7.38 23.80 -11.26
C ASN A 178 -6.17 23.50 -10.34
N CYS A 179 -5.90 22.24 -10.02
CA CYS A 179 -4.79 21.82 -9.19
C CYS A 179 -3.50 21.74 -10.03
N GLU A 180 -2.47 22.46 -9.66
CA GLU A 180 -1.18 22.49 -10.38
C GLU A 180 -0.50 21.11 -10.42
N GLU A 181 -0.46 20.41 -9.29
CA GLU A 181 0.09 19.05 -9.21
C GLU A 181 -0.69 18.05 -10.07
N CYS A 182 -2.02 18.22 -10.12
CA CYS A 182 -2.89 17.40 -10.99
C CYS A 182 -2.58 17.62 -12.48
N GLN A 183 -2.34 18.87 -12.87
CA GLN A 183 -1.97 19.20 -14.25
C GLN A 183 -0.59 18.60 -14.60
N TRP A 184 0.38 18.66 -13.68
CA TRP A 184 1.67 18.04 -13.87
C TRP A 184 1.54 16.52 -14.04
N VAL A 185 0.81 15.83 -13.15
CA VAL A 185 0.59 14.37 -13.27
C VAL A 185 -0.16 14.03 -14.56
N LYS A 186 -1.15 14.84 -14.96
CA LYS A 186 -1.85 14.69 -16.24
C LYS A 186 -0.88 14.69 -17.43
N GLN A 187 0.04 15.66 -17.49
CA GLN A 187 1.06 15.75 -18.56
C GLN A 187 1.98 14.53 -18.56
N GLN A 188 2.37 14.04 -17.37
CA GLN A 188 3.16 12.82 -17.27
C GLN A 188 2.38 11.59 -17.75
N LEU A 189 1.11 11.45 -17.40
CA LEU A 189 0.23 10.38 -17.90
C LEU A 189 0.07 10.44 -19.44
N GLU A 190 -0.08 11.63 -20.00
CA GLU A 190 -0.13 11.85 -21.45
C GLU A 190 1.16 11.40 -22.13
N SER A 191 2.32 11.67 -21.53
CA SER A 191 3.63 11.24 -22.07
C SER A 191 3.78 9.70 -22.09
N GLN A 192 3.05 8.99 -21.23
CA GLN A 192 3.03 7.52 -21.15
C GLN A 192 1.95 6.88 -22.03
N HIS A 193 1.25 7.64 -22.85
CA HIS A 193 0.10 7.14 -23.63
C HIS A 193 0.42 5.86 -24.43
N ALA A 194 1.54 5.84 -25.17
CA ALA A 194 1.94 4.67 -25.97
C ALA A 194 2.21 3.44 -25.09
N HIS A 195 2.85 3.61 -23.94
CA HIS A 195 3.10 2.53 -22.98
C HIS A 195 1.80 1.99 -22.40
N PHE A 196 0.89 2.86 -21.99
CA PHE A 196 -0.40 2.46 -21.44
C PHE A 196 -1.27 1.76 -22.48
N ALA A 197 -1.33 2.28 -23.70
CA ALA A 197 -2.07 1.63 -24.78
C ALA A 197 -1.54 0.20 -25.06
N GLN A 198 -0.22 0.01 -25.09
CA GLN A 198 0.40 -1.31 -25.26
C GLN A 198 0.04 -2.29 -24.13
N LYS A 199 -0.17 -1.79 -22.91
CA LYS A 199 -0.55 -2.61 -21.74
C LYS A 199 -2.07 -2.78 -21.59
N GLY A 200 -2.88 -2.12 -22.41
CA GLY A 200 -4.33 -2.12 -22.28
C GLY A 200 -4.79 -1.39 -21.02
N VAL A 201 -4.18 -0.22 -20.70
CA VAL A 201 -4.59 0.61 -19.59
C VAL A 201 -5.61 1.64 -20.08
N GLN A 202 -6.82 1.60 -19.52
CA GLN A 202 -7.79 2.69 -19.65
C GLN A 202 -7.57 3.69 -18.53
N VAL A 203 -7.19 4.92 -18.87
CA VAL A 203 -7.18 6.01 -17.90
C VAL A 203 -8.60 6.53 -17.73
N VAL A 204 -9.07 6.57 -16.48
CA VAL A 204 -10.34 7.18 -16.09
C VAL A 204 -10.00 8.39 -15.24
N ALA A 205 -10.15 9.58 -15.81
CA ALA A 205 -9.94 10.86 -15.12
C ALA A 205 -11.21 11.21 -14.36
N VAL A 206 -11.15 11.10 -13.03
CA VAL A 206 -12.31 11.21 -12.14
C VAL A 206 -12.31 12.57 -11.44
N TYR A 207 -13.33 13.35 -11.66
CA TYR A 207 -13.61 14.61 -10.98
C TYR A 207 -14.73 14.40 -9.96
N ILE A 208 -14.54 14.88 -8.74
CA ILE A 208 -15.45 14.60 -7.61
C ILE A 208 -16.01 15.84 -6.94
N ASP A 209 -15.48 17.02 -7.25
CA ASP A 209 -15.86 18.28 -6.61
C ASP A 209 -17.13 18.91 -7.23
N ASP A 210 -17.77 19.81 -6.50
CA ASP A 210 -19.03 20.47 -6.91
C ASP A 210 -18.84 21.54 -8.01
N GLU A 211 -17.60 22.03 -8.27
CA GLU A 211 -17.31 23.04 -9.30
C GLU A 211 -17.30 22.44 -10.73
N ILE A 212 -18.40 21.85 -11.14
CA ILE A 212 -18.54 21.07 -12.38
C ILE A 212 -18.11 21.84 -13.65
N GLU A 213 -18.20 23.17 -13.68
CA GLU A 213 -17.84 23.99 -14.86
C GLU A 213 -16.31 23.95 -15.13
N ALA A 214 -15.48 23.84 -14.09
CA ALA A 214 -14.04 23.64 -14.25
C ALA A 214 -13.74 22.32 -14.99
N TRP A 215 -14.40 21.22 -14.61
CA TRP A 215 -14.26 19.94 -15.28
C TRP A 215 -14.85 19.94 -16.70
N LYS A 216 -16.02 20.54 -16.94
CA LYS A 216 -16.64 20.61 -18.26
C LYS A 216 -15.80 21.37 -19.28
N SER A 217 -15.09 22.43 -18.84
CA SER A 217 -14.22 23.23 -19.70
C SER A 217 -12.82 22.65 -19.89
N ALA A 218 -12.44 21.67 -19.07
CA ALA A 218 -11.12 21.04 -19.15
C ALA A 218 -11.00 20.10 -20.35
N SER A 219 -9.81 20.07 -20.96
CA SER A 219 -9.50 19.19 -22.09
C SER A 219 -8.78 17.94 -21.62
N TYR A 220 -9.19 16.79 -22.16
CA TYR A 220 -8.59 15.48 -21.90
C TYR A 220 -8.23 14.78 -23.20
N PRO A 221 -7.21 13.89 -23.22
CA PRO A 221 -6.92 13.04 -24.38
C PRO A 221 -8.16 12.21 -24.75
N SER A 222 -8.44 12.09 -26.05
CA SER A 222 -9.61 11.35 -26.56
C SER A 222 -9.60 9.85 -26.20
N ALA A 223 -8.44 9.30 -25.86
CA ALA A 223 -8.29 7.91 -25.41
C ALA A 223 -8.64 7.73 -23.90
N TRP A 224 -8.82 8.82 -23.16
CA TRP A 224 -9.22 8.76 -21.75
C TRP A 224 -10.72 8.80 -21.59
N LEU A 225 -11.20 8.25 -20.49
CA LEU A 225 -12.58 8.44 -20.04
C LEU A 225 -12.56 9.52 -18.95
N SER A 226 -13.04 10.72 -19.28
CA SER A 226 -13.20 11.81 -18.30
C SER A 226 -14.61 11.77 -17.72
N VAL A 227 -14.70 11.67 -16.40
CA VAL A 227 -15.98 11.46 -15.70
C VAL A 227 -16.15 12.38 -14.49
N TYR A 228 -17.39 12.74 -14.21
CA TYR A 228 -17.83 13.40 -12.99
C TYR A 228 -18.56 12.40 -12.10
N ALA A 229 -18.11 12.26 -10.86
CA ALA A 229 -18.59 11.25 -9.91
C ALA A 229 -18.62 11.79 -8.47
N PRO A 230 -19.54 12.72 -8.15
CA PRO A 230 -19.61 13.39 -6.84
C PRO A 230 -19.94 12.44 -5.68
N GLU A 231 -20.63 11.33 -5.96
CA GLU A 231 -20.97 10.34 -4.92
C GLU A 231 -19.75 9.75 -4.24
N ILE A 232 -18.59 9.79 -4.87
CA ILE A 232 -17.35 9.31 -4.30
C ILE A 232 -16.99 10.07 -3.03
N ASP A 233 -17.08 11.40 -3.05
CA ASP A 233 -16.83 12.25 -1.89
C ASP A 233 -18.02 12.23 -0.92
N GLN A 234 -19.25 12.41 -1.43
CA GLN A 234 -20.47 12.46 -0.62
C GLN A 234 -20.69 11.21 0.24
N GLN A 235 -20.22 10.03 -0.20
CA GLN A 235 -20.38 8.76 0.49
C GLN A 235 -19.05 8.20 1.05
N ASP A 236 -17.99 9.00 1.01
CA ASP A 236 -16.65 8.56 1.40
C ASP A 236 -16.24 7.22 0.72
N LEU A 237 -16.55 6.99 -0.56
CA LEU A 237 -16.33 5.69 -1.21
C LEU A 237 -14.85 5.33 -1.33
N TYR A 238 -13.98 6.30 -1.49
CA TYR A 238 -12.52 6.14 -1.59
C TYR A 238 -11.79 6.97 -0.53
N ASN A 239 -10.62 6.50 -0.11
CA ASN A 239 -9.74 7.29 0.78
C ASN A 239 -8.91 8.27 -0.04
N ILE A 240 -9.50 9.42 -0.40
CA ILE A 240 -8.85 10.48 -1.15
C ILE A 240 -8.39 11.55 -0.16
N LYS A 241 -7.09 11.53 0.18
CA LYS A 241 -6.49 12.42 1.18
C LYS A 241 -6.05 13.76 0.59
N ALA A 242 -5.67 13.75 -0.67
CA ALA A 242 -5.29 14.91 -1.47
C ALA A 242 -5.39 14.56 -2.95
N LEU A 243 -5.42 15.58 -3.81
CA LEU A 243 -5.35 15.40 -5.25
C LEU A 243 -3.95 15.79 -5.75
N PRO A 244 -3.42 15.09 -6.75
CA PRO A 244 -3.99 13.92 -7.43
C PRO A 244 -3.83 12.63 -6.61
N THR A 245 -4.79 11.71 -6.74
CA THR A 245 -4.69 10.34 -6.20
C THR A 245 -4.83 9.32 -7.32
N LEU A 246 -3.97 8.29 -7.33
CA LEU A 246 -3.95 7.23 -8.34
C LEU A 246 -4.29 5.87 -7.73
N TYR A 247 -5.18 5.13 -8.43
CA TYR A 247 -5.47 3.72 -8.16
C TYR A 247 -5.32 2.92 -9.45
N LEU A 248 -4.64 1.77 -9.39
CA LEU A 248 -4.60 0.83 -10.50
C LEU A 248 -5.48 -0.38 -10.18
N LEU A 249 -6.38 -0.72 -11.11
CA LEU A 249 -7.29 -1.86 -10.98
C LEU A 249 -7.02 -2.87 -12.09
N ASP A 250 -7.33 -4.15 -11.81
CA ASP A 250 -7.34 -5.21 -12.81
C ASP A 250 -8.70 -5.29 -13.57
N THR A 251 -8.82 -6.24 -14.48
CA THR A 251 -10.04 -6.49 -15.27
C THR A 251 -11.25 -6.86 -14.40
N GLN A 252 -11.04 -7.38 -13.18
CA GLN A 252 -12.09 -7.71 -12.21
C GLN A 252 -12.37 -6.55 -11.23
N LYS A 253 -11.80 -5.39 -11.48
CA LYS A 253 -11.86 -4.20 -10.61
C LYS A 253 -11.20 -4.41 -9.25
N ARG A 254 -10.29 -5.41 -9.12
CA ARG A 254 -9.51 -5.54 -7.91
C ARG A 254 -8.42 -4.49 -7.87
N VAL A 255 -8.24 -3.88 -6.71
CA VAL A 255 -7.19 -2.89 -6.49
C VAL A 255 -5.82 -3.56 -6.54
N LEU A 256 -5.00 -3.17 -7.48
CA LEU A 256 -3.60 -3.60 -7.61
C LEU A 256 -2.65 -2.65 -6.90
N LEU A 257 -2.93 -1.34 -7.05
CA LEU A 257 -2.19 -0.26 -6.39
C LEU A 257 -3.17 0.78 -5.86
N LYS A 258 -2.90 1.32 -4.67
CA LYS A 258 -3.74 2.29 -3.97
C LYS A 258 -2.92 3.48 -3.53
N ASP A 259 -3.34 4.71 -3.90
CA ASP A 259 -2.75 5.98 -3.49
C ASP A 259 -1.23 6.01 -3.71
N VAL A 260 -0.83 5.65 -4.93
CA VAL A 260 0.57 5.54 -5.33
C VAL A 260 0.98 6.67 -6.26
N ARG A 261 2.29 6.84 -6.45
CA ARG A 261 2.84 7.74 -7.48
C ARG A 261 2.81 7.07 -8.84
N LEU A 262 2.86 7.89 -9.89
CA LEU A 262 2.87 7.42 -11.27
C LEU A 262 4.02 6.46 -11.57
N GLU A 263 5.20 6.70 -11.01
CA GLU A 263 6.36 5.82 -11.18
C GLU A 263 6.09 4.40 -10.68
N GLU A 264 5.32 4.25 -9.61
CA GLU A 264 4.95 2.93 -9.07
C GLU A 264 3.99 2.20 -10.02
N VAL A 265 3.06 2.93 -10.66
CA VAL A 265 2.19 2.36 -11.71
C VAL A 265 3.01 1.85 -12.89
N ILE A 266 3.95 2.67 -13.39
CA ILE A 266 4.82 2.32 -14.52
C ILE A 266 5.67 1.09 -14.18
N ASN A 267 6.28 1.08 -12.99
CA ASN A 267 7.11 -0.04 -12.52
C ASN A 267 6.30 -1.33 -12.40
N TYR A 268 5.09 -1.26 -11.85
CA TYR A 268 4.18 -2.41 -11.75
C TYR A 268 3.86 -2.97 -13.13
N LEU A 269 3.38 -2.15 -14.06
CA LEU A 269 3.00 -2.57 -15.42
C LEU A 269 4.20 -3.14 -16.20
N SER A 270 5.40 -2.65 -15.97
CA SER A 270 6.64 -3.17 -16.55
C SER A 270 7.00 -4.54 -15.99
N SER A 271 6.88 -4.74 -14.67
CA SER A 271 7.20 -5.99 -13.99
C SER A 271 6.27 -7.16 -14.38
N VAL A 272 4.98 -6.89 -14.60
CA VAL A 272 3.99 -7.92 -15.01
C VAL A 272 4.31 -8.47 -16.40
N SER A 273 4.84 -7.66 -17.30
CA SER A 273 5.24 -8.12 -18.65
C SER A 273 6.41 -9.10 -18.62
N LEU A 274 7.34 -8.95 -17.71
CA LEU A 274 8.48 -9.85 -17.56
C LEU A 274 8.04 -11.24 -17.06
N ARG A 275 6.99 -11.31 -16.21
CA ARG A 275 6.46 -12.59 -15.72
C ARG A 275 5.75 -13.42 -16.80
N LYS A 276 5.18 -12.80 -17.85
CA LYS A 276 4.53 -13.52 -18.97
C LYS A 276 5.53 -14.14 -19.94
N ILE A 277 6.81 -13.80 -19.90
CA ILE A 277 7.86 -14.29 -20.80
C ILE A 277 8.60 -15.51 -20.20
N THR A 278 8.36 -15.84 -18.92
CA THR A 278 9.11 -16.89 -18.17
C THR A 278 8.33 -18.22 -18.06
N TYR A 279 7.33 -18.50 -18.91
CA TYR A 279 6.61 -19.78 -18.99
C TYR A 279 6.71 -20.41 -20.39
#